data_b5299682d1986ccd41f76e7811836eab
#
_entry.id   b5299682d1986ccd41f76e7811836eab
#
_cell.length_a   1.000
_cell.length_b   1.000
_cell.length_c   1.000
_cell.angle_alpha   90.00
_cell.angle_beta   90.00
_cell.angle_gamma   90.00
#
_symmetry.space_group_name_H-M   'P 1'
#
loop_
_entity.id
_entity.type
_entity.pdbx_description
1 polymer ?
#
loop_
_entity_poly.entity_id
_entity_poly.type
_entity_poly.pdbx_seq_one_letter_code
_entity_poly.pdbx_strand_id
1 'polypeptide(L)'
;MVNTLFLPELREMLQENNVDQLREFCTALHPARTAEFMEGLETSEAWQVLQFAEPHLRAEIFGYFEHDSQVLMLDNENERQVAELVTHIPADDAVDLLGELPEGRVESLLALVPAPDRRDIRRLQTFEEGTAGAIMTTEAACLDERLSVRQALEKLSRQAEHLETIYYIYVVDETNHLRGVVSTRKLVSSIGKPDRPLSELMHTDLVTVYANDDQKLVTQLVAKYDLLAIPVVDAQRHMLGIITHDDVIDVVIEEAAEDVQRIAGVDPLRDSYTRTAILTLTRKRGLWLGILFFAGLLTALALRHYQPELDHFGWLVWFIPLVIGSGGNSGSQSSTLIIAAMATGDVKLEDWLQIVWRELAQGLLLGTFLALLGLAPALFLAPTAWAACVVPTTILVVVVCGTVTGSILPMLFSRLGLEPAIMSNPFVAGMNDILGIVVYVNIAKLILGS
;
A
#
# COMPACT_ATOMS: atom_id res chain seq x y z
N MET A 1 -5.94 20.19 3.56
CA MET A 1 -6.48 21.57 3.44
C MET A 1 -5.36 22.47 3.88
N VAL A 2 -4.73 23.21 2.95
CA VAL A 2 -3.58 24.06 3.24
C VAL A 2 -3.93 25.06 4.33
N ASN A 3 -3.12 25.11 5.39
CA ASN A 3 -3.33 26.03 6.50
C ASN A 3 -2.69 27.39 6.18
N THR A 4 -3.49 28.31 5.65
CA THR A 4 -3.01 29.62 5.17
C THR A 4 -2.87 30.67 6.27
N LEU A 5 -3.10 30.31 7.54
CA LEU A 5 -3.23 31.26 8.64
C LEU A 5 -1.95 32.09 8.87
N PHE A 6 -0.78 31.46 8.73
CA PHE A 6 0.52 32.09 9.00
C PHE A 6 1.29 32.52 7.74
N LEU A 7 0.73 32.30 6.54
CA LEU A 7 1.44 32.63 5.29
C LEU A 7 1.80 34.12 5.12
N PRO A 8 0.89 35.07 5.46
CA PRO A 8 1.24 36.49 5.35
C PRO A 8 2.37 36.87 6.30
N GLU A 9 2.34 36.40 7.54
CA GLU A 9 3.33 36.67 8.56
C GLU A 9 4.68 36.05 8.19
N LEU A 10 4.71 34.82 7.68
CA LEU A 10 5.94 34.16 7.22
C LEU A 10 6.57 34.91 6.06
N ARG A 11 5.78 35.40 5.10
CA ARG A 11 6.29 36.21 3.99
C ARG A 11 6.81 37.56 4.45
N GLU A 12 6.14 38.20 5.42
CA GLU A 12 6.64 39.43 6.03
C GLU A 12 7.98 39.20 6.74
N MET A 13 8.09 38.15 7.57
CA MET A 13 9.33 37.78 8.26
C MET A 13 10.47 37.49 7.28
N LEU A 14 10.20 36.82 6.14
CA LEU A 14 11.17 36.58 5.08
C LEU A 14 11.61 37.88 4.39
N GLN A 15 10.66 38.78 4.05
CA GLN A 15 10.97 40.06 3.41
C GLN A 15 11.76 40.99 4.32
N GLU A 16 11.48 41.00 5.61
CA GLU A 16 12.19 41.76 6.64
C GLU A 16 13.51 41.11 7.06
N ASN A 17 13.77 39.86 6.61
CA ASN A 17 14.90 39.04 7.03
C ASN A 17 15.01 38.93 8.56
N ASN A 18 13.86 38.71 9.24
CA ASN A 18 13.79 38.64 10.70
C ASN A 18 14.22 37.26 11.20
N VAL A 19 15.55 37.12 11.34
CA VAL A 19 16.20 35.85 11.72
C VAL A 19 15.68 35.26 13.04
N ASP A 20 15.42 36.12 14.04
CA ASP A 20 15.01 35.67 15.37
C ASP A 20 13.60 35.07 15.33
N GLN A 21 12.66 35.74 14.67
CA GLN A 21 11.28 35.25 14.53
C GLN A 21 11.19 34.01 13.66
N LEU A 22 11.96 33.92 12.56
CA LEU A 22 11.98 32.73 11.70
C LEU A 22 12.56 31.52 12.45
N ARG A 23 13.62 31.71 13.26
CA ARG A 23 14.15 30.65 14.13
C ARG A 23 13.15 30.22 15.22
N GLU A 24 12.48 31.20 15.85
CA GLU A 24 11.44 30.91 16.82
C GLU A 24 10.30 30.12 16.17
N PHE A 25 9.84 30.49 14.96
CA PHE A 25 8.82 29.75 14.24
C PHE A 25 9.23 28.29 14.00
N CYS A 26 10.44 28.01 13.58
CA CYS A 26 10.92 26.64 13.36
C CYS A 26 10.98 25.81 14.66
N THR A 27 11.21 26.45 15.83
CA THR A 27 11.41 25.75 17.11
C THR A 27 10.18 25.71 18.01
N ALA A 28 9.18 26.57 17.76
CA ALA A 28 8.05 26.76 18.68
C ALA A 28 7.01 25.64 18.60
N LEU A 29 6.92 24.92 17.47
CA LEU A 29 5.91 23.92 17.21
C LEU A 29 6.55 22.55 16.93
N HIS A 30 5.72 21.51 16.93
CA HIS A 30 6.13 20.19 16.43
C HIS A 30 6.49 20.28 14.94
N PRO A 31 7.56 19.62 14.46
CA PRO A 31 8.02 19.68 13.07
C PRO A 31 6.92 19.50 12.02
N ALA A 32 6.02 18.52 12.21
CA ALA A 32 4.87 18.30 11.33
C ALA A 32 3.94 19.53 11.21
N ARG A 33 3.71 20.24 12.33
CA ARG A 33 2.90 21.47 12.32
C ARG A 33 3.61 22.62 11.65
N THR A 34 4.91 22.72 11.82
CA THR A 34 5.74 23.72 11.17
C THR A 34 5.68 23.54 9.66
N ALA A 35 5.84 22.30 9.16
CA ALA A 35 5.68 21.96 7.75
C ALA A 35 4.26 22.30 7.22
N GLU A 36 3.19 21.91 7.96
CA GLU A 36 1.79 22.20 7.59
C GLU A 36 1.55 23.70 7.36
N PHE A 37 2.13 24.58 8.21
CA PHE A 37 2.00 26.03 8.02
C PHE A 37 2.81 26.59 6.85
N MET A 38 3.79 25.84 6.37
CA MET A 38 4.62 26.20 5.22
C MET A 38 4.11 25.67 3.88
N GLU A 39 3.15 24.74 3.87
CA GLU A 39 2.59 24.11 2.64
C GLU A 39 2.05 25.11 1.60
N GLY A 40 1.65 26.31 2.01
CA GLY A 40 1.15 27.34 1.12
C GLY A 40 2.21 28.32 0.61
N LEU A 41 3.49 28.15 1.00
CA LEU A 41 4.60 28.91 0.48
C LEU A 41 5.05 28.33 -0.88
N GLU A 42 5.69 29.18 -1.69
CA GLU A 42 6.45 28.69 -2.83
C GLU A 42 7.59 27.79 -2.31
N THR A 43 7.97 26.76 -3.06
CA THR A 43 9.01 25.79 -2.65
C THR A 43 10.31 26.47 -2.25
N SER A 44 10.71 27.53 -2.97
CA SER A 44 11.88 28.34 -2.65
C SER A 44 11.72 29.19 -1.37
N GLU A 45 10.50 29.69 -1.09
CA GLU A 45 10.21 30.42 0.16
C GLU A 45 10.30 29.45 1.36
N ALA A 46 9.68 28.27 1.23
CA ALA A 46 9.73 27.21 2.25
C ALA A 46 11.19 26.77 2.52
N TRP A 47 11.98 26.57 1.47
CA TRP A 47 13.40 26.27 1.62
C TRP A 47 14.18 27.36 2.36
N GLN A 48 13.90 28.64 2.09
CA GLN A 48 14.52 29.75 2.82
C GLN A 48 14.17 29.73 4.31
N VAL A 49 12.90 29.44 4.68
CA VAL A 49 12.49 29.31 6.08
C VAL A 49 13.25 28.14 6.76
N LEU A 50 13.36 26.99 6.10
CA LEU A 50 14.07 25.83 6.60
C LEU A 50 15.56 26.14 6.94
N GLN A 51 16.19 27.06 6.24
CA GLN A 51 17.59 27.42 6.51
C GLN A 51 17.80 28.09 7.88
N PHE A 52 16.74 28.58 8.54
CA PHE A 52 16.81 29.15 9.87
C PHE A 52 16.70 28.11 10.98
N ALA A 53 16.30 26.87 10.68
CA ALA A 53 16.32 25.74 11.61
C ALA A 53 17.73 25.15 11.74
N GLU A 54 18.05 24.60 12.92
CA GLU A 54 19.25 23.79 13.12
C GLU A 54 19.21 22.55 12.19
N PRO A 55 20.36 21.99 11.75
CA PRO A 55 20.40 20.98 10.72
C PRO A 55 19.49 19.76 10.97
N HIS A 56 19.48 19.22 12.18
CA HIS A 56 18.65 18.08 12.55
C HIS A 56 17.14 18.42 12.49
N LEU A 57 16.75 19.54 13.13
CA LEU A 57 15.36 20.01 13.10
C LEU A 57 14.90 20.37 11.68
N ARG A 58 15.82 20.86 10.84
CA ARG A 58 15.56 21.09 9.42
C ARG A 58 15.18 19.83 8.69
N ALA A 59 15.93 18.73 8.92
CA ALA A 59 15.64 17.43 8.33
C ALA A 59 14.29 16.88 8.83
N GLU A 60 14.02 16.99 10.13
CA GLU A 60 12.72 16.59 10.70
C GLU A 60 11.56 17.37 10.07
N ILE A 61 11.64 18.72 9.97
CA ILE A 61 10.58 19.52 9.35
C ILE A 61 10.43 19.16 7.88
N PHE A 62 11.56 18.98 7.17
CA PHE A 62 11.59 18.62 5.76
C PHE A 62 10.90 17.27 5.50
N GLY A 63 11.08 16.28 6.36
CA GLY A 63 10.42 14.97 6.26
C GLY A 63 8.89 15.03 6.25
N TYR A 64 8.29 16.09 6.83
CA TYR A 64 6.83 16.26 6.84
C TYR A 64 6.25 17.03 5.65
N PHE A 65 7.06 17.50 4.71
CA PHE A 65 6.51 18.06 3.46
C PHE A 65 5.98 16.95 2.56
N GLU A 66 5.00 17.31 1.71
CA GLU A 66 4.58 16.40 0.64
C GLU A 66 5.79 15.97 -0.20
N HIS A 67 5.88 14.68 -0.51
CA HIS A 67 7.00 14.04 -1.22
C HIS A 67 7.46 14.81 -2.47
N ASP A 68 6.52 15.23 -3.31
CA ASP A 68 6.80 16.02 -4.50
C ASP A 68 7.46 17.39 -4.20
N SER A 69 7.10 18.00 -3.06
CA SER A 69 7.72 19.26 -2.63
C SER A 69 9.16 19.03 -2.17
N GLN A 70 9.40 17.90 -1.50
CA GLN A 70 10.74 17.47 -1.10
C GLN A 70 11.63 17.26 -2.33
N VAL A 71 11.16 16.50 -3.33
CA VAL A 71 11.89 16.26 -4.59
C VAL A 71 12.20 17.56 -5.32
N LEU A 72 11.21 18.48 -5.43
CA LEU A 72 11.43 19.80 -6.05
C LEU A 72 12.47 20.66 -5.32
N MET A 73 12.50 20.61 -3.97
CA MET A 73 13.53 21.29 -3.18
C MET A 73 14.92 20.70 -3.47
N LEU A 74 15.03 19.36 -3.46
CA LEU A 74 16.32 18.69 -3.72
C LEU A 74 16.84 18.93 -5.15
N ASP A 75 15.94 19.06 -6.13
CA ASP A 75 16.34 19.29 -7.53
C ASP A 75 16.78 20.72 -7.79
N ASN A 76 16.09 21.72 -7.22
CA ASN A 76 16.25 23.11 -7.58
C ASN A 76 17.21 23.91 -6.68
N GLU A 77 17.46 23.43 -5.46
CA GLU A 77 18.20 24.20 -4.45
C GLU A 77 19.72 23.95 -4.51
N ASN A 78 20.48 24.71 -3.71
CA ASN A 78 21.93 24.68 -3.74
C ASN A 78 22.49 23.31 -3.31
N GLU A 79 23.35 22.69 -4.13
CA GLU A 79 23.89 21.34 -3.91
C GLU A 79 24.54 21.13 -2.54
N ARG A 80 25.22 22.13 -1.99
CA ARG A 80 25.86 22.00 -0.67
C ARG A 80 24.86 21.99 0.45
N GLN A 81 23.81 22.82 0.36
CA GLN A 81 22.75 22.86 1.36
C GLN A 81 21.89 21.58 1.30
N VAL A 82 21.63 21.08 0.10
CA VAL A 82 20.93 19.82 -0.11
C VAL A 82 21.76 18.65 0.42
N ALA A 83 23.06 18.58 0.14
CA ALA A 83 23.93 17.54 0.65
C ALA A 83 24.04 17.57 2.19
N GLU A 84 24.03 18.77 2.80
CA GLU A 84 23.95 18.90 4.26
C GLU A 84 22.62 18.35 4.81
N LEU A 85 21.50 18.66 4.15
CA LEU A 85 20.19 18.13 4.52
C LEU A 85 20.14 16.60 4.42
N VAL A 86 20.58 16.05 3.28
CA VAL A 86 20.63 14.59 3.04
C VAL A 86 21.47 13.84 4.08
N THR A 87 22.47 14.49 4.68
CA THR A 87 23.26 13.89 5.77
C THR A 87 22.47 13.70 7.08
N HIS A 88 21.34 14.41 7.24
CA HIS A 88 20.52 14.38 8.45
C HIS A 88 19.14 13.72 8.22
N ILE A 89 18.83 13.31 7.00
CA ILE A 89 17.66 12.50 6.66
C ILE A 89 18.01 11.02 6.88
N PRO A 90 17.10 10.17 7.38
CA PRO A 90 17.28 8.72 7.40
C PRO A 90 17.73 8.19 6.04
N ALA A 91 18.59 7.17 6.02
CA ALA A 91 19.27 6.76 4.79
C ALA A 91 18.31 6.14 3.74
N ASP A 92 17.24 5.48 4.19
CA ASP A 92 16.14 4.94 3.39
C ASP A 92 15.32 6.07 2.73
N ASP A 93 14.86 7.05 3.50
CA ASP A 93 14.18 8.25 2.98
C ASP A 93 15.05 8.98 1.95
N ALA A 94 16.35 9.10 2.24
CA ALA A 94 17.30 9.72 1.32
C ALA A 94 17.41 8.93 0.00
N VAL A 95 17.35 7.61 0.03
CA VAL A 95 17.35 6.74 -1.16
C VAL A 95 16.12 6.97 -2.01
N ASP A 96 14.94 7.00 -1.41
CA ASP A 96 13.67 7.19 -2.11
C ASP A 96 13.63 8.56 -2.81
N LEU A 97 13.98 9.61 -2.08
CA LEU A 97 14.03 10.97 -2.63
C LEU A 97 15.07 11.13 -3.75
N LEU A 98 16.27 10.57 -3.56
CA LEU A 98 17.33 10.65 -4.56
C LEU A 98 17.00 9.80 -5.80
N GLY A 99 16.22 8.73 -5.65
CA GLY A 99 15.77 7.88 -6.76
C GLY A 99 14.92 8.61 -7.80
N GLU A 100 14.25 9.71 -7.42
CA GLU A 100 13.43 10.53 -8.32
C GLU A 100 14.22 11.66 -9.01
N LEU A 101 15.45 11.93 -8.57
CA LEU A 101 16.26 12.97 -9.17
C LEU A 101 17.00 12.49 -10.42
N PRO A 102 17.37 13.40 -11.35
CA PRO A 102 18.22 13.07 -12.48
C PRO A 102 19.59 12.50 -12.03
N GLU A 103 20.09 11.44 -12.68
CA GLU A 103 21.33 10.75 -12.31
C GLU A 103 22.53 11.72 -12.09
N GLY A 104 22.68 12.72 -12.95
CA GLY A 104 23.75 13.71 -12.82
C GLY A 104 23.65 14.57 -11.55
N ARG A 105 22.39 14.82 -11.09
CA ARG A 105 22.12 15.55 -9.85
C ARG A 105 22.48 14.69 -8.64
N VAL A 106 22.07 13.41 -8.66
CA VAL A 106 22.36 12.43 -7.61
C VAL A 106 23.87 12.27 -7.42
N GLU A 107 24.65 12.12 -8.50
CA GLU A 107 26.09 11.97 -8.40
C GLU A 107 26.77 13.21 -7.82
N SER A 108 26.34 14.43 -8.22
CA SER A 108 26.89 15.67 -7.67
C SER A 108 26.57 15.83 -6.18
N LEU A 109 25.37 15.50 -5.74
CA LEU A 109 24.96 15.55 -4.34
C LEU A 109 25.74 14.51 -3.51
N LEU A 110 25.78 13.26 -3.93
CA LEU A 110 26.50 12.19 -3.23
C LEU A 110 28.01 12.45 -3.13
N ALA A 111 28.58 13.19 -4.06
CA ALA A 111 30.00 13.59 -3.96
C ALA A 111 30.26 14.53 -2.77
N LEU A 112 29.26 15.29 -2.34
CA LEU A 112 29.34 16.25 -1.23
C LEU A 112 28.93 15.63 0.12
N VAL A 113 28.14 14.54 0.11
CA VAL A 113 27.74 13.80 1.32
C VAL A 113 28.95 13.10 1.94
N PRO A 114 29.09 13.06 3.29
CA PRO A 114 30.17 12.36 3.99
C PRO A 114 30.28 10.89 3.57
N ALA A 115 31.50 10.35 3.60
CA ALA A 115 31.77 9.01 3.09
C ALA A 115 31.03 7.86 3.81
N PRO A 116 30.73 7.90 5.13
CA PRO A 116 29.89 6.92 5.78
C PRO A 116 28.46 6.91 5.21
N ASP A 117 27.75 8.05 5.27
CA ASP A 117 26.35 8.20 4.87
C ASP A 117 26.16 7.87 3.39
N ARG A 118 27.08 8.35 2.54
CA ARG A 118 27.11 7.98 1.10
C ARG A 118 27.24 6.47 0.86
N ARG A 119 27.98 5.73 1.73
CA ARG A 119 28.11 4.28 1.60
C ARG A 119 26.79 3.58 1.98
N ASP A 120 26.11 4.08 3.00
CA ASP A 120 24.85 3.53 3.46
C ASP A 120 23.74 3.78 2.42
N ILE A 121 23.61 4.99 1.90
CA ILE A 121 22.73 5.32 0.77
C ILE A 121 22.98 4.39 -0.42
N ARG A 122 24.25 4.28 -0.88
CA ARG A 122 24.58 3.40 -2.02
C ARG A 122 24.31 1.92 -1.75
N ARG A 123 24.43 1.47 -0.51
CA ARG A 123 24.11 0.12 -0.12
C ARG A 123 22.61 -0.12 -0.18
N LEU A 124 21.81 0.80 0.35
CA LEU A 124 20.36 0.69 0.33
C LEU A 124 19.80 0.72 -1.10
N GLN A 125 20.36 1.54 -1.99
CA GLN A 125 20.02 1.57 -3.42
C GLN A 125 20.22 0.22 -4.15
N THR A 126 20.91 -0.77 -3.56
CA THR A 126 21.07 -2.10 -4.18
C THR A 126 19.89 -3.03 -3.94
N PHE A 127 19.01 -2.70 -3.02
CA PHE A 127 17.82 -3.52 -2.75
C PHE A 127 16.68 -3.17 -3.71
N GLU A 128 15.87 -4.16 -4.03
CA GLU A 128 14.73 -4.01 -4.94
C GLU A 128 13.57 -3.33 -4.21
N GLU A 129 12.87 -2.40 -4.87
CA GLU A 129 11.65 -1.79 -4.35
C GLU A 129 10.63 -2.87 -3.88
N GLY A 130 9.90 -2.57 -2.80
CA GLY A 130 8.92 -3.49 -2.24
C GLY A 130 9.52 -4.61 -1.39
N THR A 131 10.84 -4.57 -1.11
CA THR A 131 11.49 -5.52 -0.21
C THR A 131 11.84 -4.90 1.14
N ALA A 132 12.00 -5.74 2.17
CA ALA A 132 12.42 -5.32 3.51
C ALA A 132 13.75 -4.53 3.50
N GLY A 133 14.63 -4.82 2.55
CA GLY A 133 15.91 -4.10 2.41
C GLY A 133 15.75 -2.69 1.86
N ALA A 134 14.70 -2.41 1.09
CA ALA A 134 14.44 -1.09 0.54
C ALA A 134 13.90 -0.11 1.59
N ILE A 135 13.08 -0.60 2.53
CA ILE A 135 12.41 0.19 3.57
C ILE A 135 13.13 0.13 4.93
N MET A 136 14.36 -0.39 5.00
CA MET A 136 15.11 -0.47 6.26
C MET A 136 16.04 0.72 6.43
N THR A 137 16.14 1.19 7.68
CA THR A 137 17.22 2.10 8.09
C THR A 137 18.43 1.31 8.62
N THR A 138 19.63 1.85 8.40
CA THR A 138 20.87 1.29 8.95
C THR A 138 21.19 1.83 10.35
N GLU A 139 20.45 2.80 10.84
CA GLU A 139 20.68 3.52 12.09
C GLU A 139 20.17 2.75 13.31
N ALA A 140 20.53 1.49 13.40
CA ALA A 140 20.12 0.58 14.47
C ALA A 140 21.09 0.57 15.67
N ALA A 141 20.55 0.51 16.89
CA ALA A 141 21.33 0.36 18.12
C ALA A 141 21.96 -1.05 18.23
N CYS A 142 23.12 -1.27 17.62
CA CYS A 142 23.86 -2.54 17.64
C CYS A 142 24.99 -2.51 18.70
N LEU A 143 24.93 -3.47 19.65
CA LEU A 143 25.92 -3.60 20.72
C LEU A 143 26.47 -5.02 20.82
N ASP A 144 27.78 -5.14 21.16
CA ASP A 144 28.45 -6.43 21.37
C ASP A 144 27.89 -7.15 22.62
N GLU A 145 27.65 -8.47 22.49
CA GLU A 145 27.06 -9.32 23.55
C GLU A 145 27.87 -9.36 24.83
N ARG A 146 29.16 -9.05 24.81
CA ARG A 146 30.07 -9.06 25.94
C ARG A 146 30.06 -7.76 26.74
N LEU A 147 29.48 -6.69 26.19
CA LEU A 147 29.41 -5.41 26.92
C LEU A 147 28.60 -5.57 28.20
N SER A 148 29.11 -4.97 29.29
CA SER A 148 28.35 -4.87 30.52
C SER A 148 27.23 -3.81 30.39
N VAL A 149 26.23 -3.86 31.27
CA VAL A 149 25.14 -2.87 31.36
C VAL A 149 25.68 -1.45 31.40
N ARG A 150 26.73 -1.19 32.20
CA ARG A 150 27.38 0.13 32.29
C ARG A 150 27.94 0.58 30.93
N GLN A 151 28.74 -0.28 30.31
CA GLN A 151 29.36 0.01 29.00
C GLN A 151 28.33 0.20 27.90
N ALA A 152 27.25 -0.59 27.92
CA ALA A 152 26.16 -0.48 27.00
C ALA A 152 25.44 0.87 27.10
N LEU A 153 25.12 1.31 28.34
CA LEU A 153 24.53 2.61 28.60
C LEU A 153 25.44 3.78 28.18
N GLU A 154 26.74 3.68 28.47
CA GLU A 154 27.71 4.70 28.05
C GLU A 154 27.82 4.80 26.55
N LYS A 155 27.82 3.66 25.84
CA LYS A 155 27.89 3.64 24.39
C LYS A 155 26.59 4.17 23.77
N LEU A 156 25.45 3.72 24.28
CA LEU A 156 24.13 4.16 23.82
C LEU A 156 23.95 5.68 24.00
N SER A 157 24.34 6.25 25.16
CA SER A 157 24.21 7.68 25.41
C SER A 157 25.03 8.56 24.45
N ARG A 158 26.10 8.02 23.89
CA ARG A 158 26.95 8.76 22.89
C ARG A 158 26.40 8.68 21.47
N GLN A 159 25.62 7.65 21.17
CA GLN A 159 25.11 7.36 19.83
C GLN A 159 23.62 7.70 19.67
N ALA A 160 22.92 7.98 20.76
CA ALA A 160 21.46 8.11 20.79
C ALA A 160 20.89 9.17 19.82
N GLU A 161 21.65 10.23 19.55
CA GLU A 161 21.26 11.32 18.64
C GLU A 161 21.37 10.94 17.14
N HIS A 162 22.05 9.80 16.84
CA HIS A 162 22.27 9.30 15.49
C HIS A 162 21.58 7.95 15.23
N LEU A 163 20.70 7.53 16.14
CA LEU A 163 19.97 6.28 16.03
C LEU A 163 18.52 6.57 15.74
N GLU A 164 17.94 5.86 14.81
CA GLU A 164 16.53 5.95 14.46
C GLU A 164 15.65 5.73 15.70
N THR A 165 15.95 4.69 16.47
CA THR A 165 15.27 4.41 17.72
C THR A 165 16.19 3.75 18.72
N ILE A 166 15.92 4.00 20.03
CA ILE A 166 16.61 3.35 21.14
C ILE A 166 15.70 2.37 21.92
N TYR A 167 14.48 2.10 21.43
CA TYR A 167 13.57 1.18 22.13
C TYR A 167 14.11 -0.23 22.23
N TYR A 168 14.77 -0.70 21.19
CA TYR A 168 15.42 -2.00 21.12
C TYR A 168 16.92 -1.84 20.84
N ILE A 169 17.71 -2.62 21.55
CA ILE A 169 19.16 -2.73 21.37
C ILE A 169 19.43 -4.12 20.84
N TYR A 170 19.94 -4.18 19.62
CA TYR A 170 20.27 -5.44 18.94
C TYR A 170 21.66 -5.90 19.39
N VAL A 171 21.71 -7.10 19.94
CA VAL A 171 22.93 -7.66 20.48
C VAL A 171 23.58 -8.53 19.40
N VAL A 172 24.81 -8.18 19.04
CA VAL A 172 25.57 -8.85 17.98
C VAL A 172 26.88 -9.43 18.54
N ASP A 173 27.45 -10.41 17.81
CA ASP A 173 28.80 -10.92 18.09
C ASP A 173 29.87 -10.09 17.32
N GLU A 174 31.15 -10.51 17.45
CA GLU A 174 32.31 -9.86 16.80
C GLU A 174 32.19 -9.84 15.27
N THR A 175 31.41 -10.72 14.69
CA THR A 175 31.21 -10.85 13.25
C THR A 175 29.90 -10.22 12.76
N ASN A 176 29.23 -9.44 13.63
CA ASN A 176 27.96 -8.77 13.37
C ASN A 176 26.76 -9.72 13.17
N HIS A 177 26.81 -10.98 13.64
CA HIS A 177 25.64 -11.84 13.66
C HIS A 177 24.68 -11.42 14.77
N LEU A 178 23.40 -11.33 14.44
CA LEU A 178 22.35 -11.03 15.42
C LEU A 178 22.17 -12.19 16.40
N ARG A 179 22.45 -11.93 17.69
CA ARG A 179 22.40 -12.91 18.79
C ARG A 179 21.15 -12.77 19.62
N GLY A 180 20.65 -11.54 19.80
CA GLY A 180 19.52 -11.26 20.65
C GLY A 180 19.08 -9.81 20.60
N VAL A 181 18.07 -9.48 21.41
CA VAL A 181 17.57 -8.12 21.60
C VAL A 181 17.40 -7.81 23.08
N VAL A 182 17.75 -6.60 23.49
CA VAL A 182 17.51 -6.05 24.83
C VAL A 182 16.68 -4.78 24.69
N SER A 183 15.52 -4.71 25.33
CA SER A 183 14.79 -3.44 25.36
C SER A 183 15.47 -2.43 26.26
N THR A 184 15.41 -1.15 25.93
CA THR A 184 15.92 -0.06 26.79
C THR A 184 15.33 -0.14 28.20
N ARG A 185 14.06 -0.49 28.36
CA ARG A 185 13.41 -0.73 29.66
C ARG A 185 14.18 -1.79 30.45
N LYS A 186 14.57 -2.90 29.82
CA LYS A 186 15.33 -3.98 30.49
C LYS A 186 16.73 -3.53 30.88
N LEU A 187 17.40 -2.78 30.00
CA LEU A 187 18.72 -2.23 30.22
C LEU A 187 18.69 -1.25 31.43
N VAL A 188 17.77 -0.28 31.43
CA VAL A 188 17.59 0.69 32.52
C VAL A 188 17.22 0.00 33.82
N SER A 189 16.33 -1.00 33.83
CA SER A 189 15.99 -1.77 35.03
C SER A 189 17.17 -2.59 35.60
N SER A 190 18.21 -2.78 34.82
CA SER A 190 19.41 -3.54 35.17
C SER A 190 20.56 -2.66 35.69
N ILE A 191 20.38 -1.35 35.82
CA ILE A 191 21.40 -0.39 36.34
C ILE A 191 21.95 -0.83 37.72
N GLY A 192 21.13 -1.45 38.57
CA GLY A 192 21.57 -2.00 39.86
C GLY A 192 22.55 -3.18 39.76
N LYS A 193 22.79 -3.72 38.56
CA LYS A 193 23.76 -4.81 38.28
C LYS A 193 24.65 -4.40 37.10
N PRO A 194 25.51 -3.38 37.26
CA PRO A 194 26.19 -2.71 36.16
C PRO A 194 27.21 -3.57 35.40
N ASP A 195 27.74 -4.62 36.04
CA ASP A 195 28.78 -5.47 35.47
C ASP A 195 28.19 -6.71 34.74
N ARG A 196 26.85 -6.86 34.71
CA ARG A 196 26.18 -7.96 34.04
C ARG A 196 26.32 -7.80 32.53
N PRO A 197 26.75 -8.85 31.76
CA PRO A 197 26.87 -8.77 30.31
C PRO A 197 25.50 -8.77 29.61
N LEU A 198 25.42 -8.18 28.40
CA LEU A 198 24.20 -8.15 27.59
C LEU A 198 23.74 -9.54 27.19
N SER A 199 24.66 -10.48 26.99
CA SER A 199 24.35 -11.89 26.68
C SER A 199 23.46 -12.58 27.71
N GLU A 200 23.49 -12.15 28.99
CA GLU A 200 22.59 -12.67 30.02
C GLU A 200 21.23 -11.95 30.10
N LEU A 201 21.09 -10.79 29.44
CA LEU A 201 19.89 -9.97 29.47
C LEU A 201 19.03 -10.11 28.23
N MET A 202 19.67 -10.47 27.12
CA MET A 202 19.02 -10.52 25.80
C MET A 202 17.97 -11.63 25.69
N HIS A 203 16.95 -11.37 24.90
CA HIS A 203 16.07 -12.38 24.36
C HIS A 203 16.66 -12.92 23.05
N THR A 204 16.66 -14.24 22.90
CA THR A 204 17.28 -14.94 21.76
C THR A 204 16.24 -15.46 20.75
N ASP A 205 14.98 -15.55 21.16
CA ASP A 205 13.87 -15.89 20.26
C ASP A 205 13.39 -14.61 19.55
N LEU A 206 13.95 -14.37 18.37
CA LEU A 206 13.78 -13.15 17.61
C LEU A 206 12.91 -13.35 16.37
N VAL A 207 11.98 -12.47 16.18
CA VAL A 207 11.32 -12.29 14.88
C VAL A 207 12.23 -11.42 14.01
N THR A 208 12.66 -11.95 12.88
CA THR A 208 13.58 -11.29 11.92
C THR A 208 13.03 -11.43 10.51
N VAL A 209 13.39 -10.53 9.61
CA VAL A 209 13.13 -10.64 8.18
C VAL A 209 14.44 -10.62 7.39
N TYR A 210 14.44 -11.23 6.22
CA TYR A 210 15.54 -11.11 5.28
C TYR A 210 15.38 -9.87 4.41
N ALA A 211 16.50 -9.28 3.98
CA ALA A 211 16.46 -8.09 3.14
C ALA A 211 15.66 -8.25 1.84
N ASN A 212 15.56 -9.47 1.31
CA ASN A 212 14.80 -9.76 0.09
C ASN A 212 13.34 -10.22 0.38
N ASP A 213 12.91 -10.22 1.63
CA ASP A 213 11.53 -10.53 1.95
C ASP A 213 10.60 -9.39 1.48
N ASP A 214 9.40 -9.76 1.05
CA ASP A 214 8.36 -8.82 0.62
C ASP A 214 7.94 -7.91 1.79
N GLN A 215 7.78 -6.61 1.54
CA GLN A 215 7.34 -5.63 2.54
C GLN A 215 5.98 -5.98 3.17
N LYS A 216 5.09 -6.67 2.43
CA LYS A 216 3.81 -7.19 2.99
C LYS A 216 4.04 -8.21 4.11
N LEU A 217 5.08 -9.04 4.00
CA LEU A 217 5.44 -9.95 5.08
C LEU A 217 5.91 -9.20 6.32
N VAL A 218 6.68 -8.13 6.13
CA VAL A 218 7.14 -7.26 7.22
C VAL A 218 5.95 -6.68 7.98
N THR A 219 4.98 -6.09 7.27
CA THR A 219 3.77 -5.51 7.87
C THR A 219 2.98 -6.53 8.68
N GLN A 220 2.83 -7.76 8.16
CA GLN A 220 2.13 -8.84 8.85
C GLN A 220 2.85 -9.28 10.14
N LEU A 221 4.19 -9.37 10.11
CA LEU A 221 4.99 -9.76 11.27
C LEU A 221 4.97 -8.67 12.35
N VAL A 222 5.16 -7.41 11.97
CA VAL A 222 5.12 -6.28 12.91
C VAL A 222 3.75 -6.18 13.58
N ALA A 223 2.66 -6.28 12.82
CA ALA A 223 1.30 -6.28 13.37
C ALA A 223 1.01 -7.51 14.25
N LYS A 224 1.48 -8.71 13.84
CA LYS A 224 1.22 -9.96 14.58
C LYS A 224 1.92 -10.02 15.93
N TYR A 225 3.12 -9.45 16.02
CA TYR A 225 3.96 -9.52 17.22
C TYR A 225 4.04 -8.20 18.00
N ASP A 226 3.24 -7.18 17.61
CA ASP A 226 3.21 -5.84 18.21
C ASP A 226 4.62 -5.23 18.35
N LEU A 227 5.41 -5.31 17.28
CA LEU A 227 6.80 -4.84 17.27
C LEU A 227 6.87 -3.32 17.04
N LEU A 228 7.76 -2.63 17.74
CA LEU A 228 8.09 -1.23 17.45
C LEU A 228 9.17 -1.09 16.38
N ALA A 229 9.96 -2.14 16.18
CA ALA A 229 10.91 -2.26 15.08
C ALA A 229 11.25 -3.75 14.88
N ILE A 230 11.52 -4.13 13.62
CA ILE A 230 11.90 -5.49 13.25
C ILE A 230 13.30 -5.50 12.64
N PRO A 231 14.22 -6.38 13.07
CA PRO A 231 15.56 -6.46 12.53
C PRO A 231 15.58 -7.16 11.16
N VAL A 232 16.32 -6.54 10.24
CA VAL A 232 16.60 -7.07 8.90
C VAL A 232 17.98 -7.72 8.90
N VAL A 233 18.05 -8.95 8.38
CA VAL A 233 19.28 -9.72 8.34
C VAL A 233 19.57 -10.28 6.95
N ASP A 234 20.84 -10.65 6.70
CA ASP A 234 21.22 -11.41 5.51
C ASP A 234 21.01 -12.93 5.71
N ALA A 235 21.30 -13.71 4.66
CA ALA A 235 21.19 -15.18 4.69
C ALA A 235 22.09 -15.84 5.76
N GLN A 236 23.14 -15.16 6.21
CA GLN A 236 24.06 -15.60 7.26
C GLN A 236 23.66 -15.06 8.65
N ARG A 237 22.53 -14.32 8.75
CA ARG A 237 22.05 -13.66 9.97
C ARG A 237 22.92 -12.52 10.47
N HIS A 238 23.71 -11.87 9.60
CA HIS A 238 24.33 -10.61 9.95
C HIS A 238 23.28 -9.51 9.98
N MET A 239 23.38 -8.62 10.96
CA MET A 239 22.49 -7.46 11.07
C MET A 239 22.74 -6.48 9.92
N LEU A 240 21.69 -6.17 9.16
CA LEU A 240 21.74 -5.22 8.05
C LEU A 240 21.15 -3.86 8.45
N GLY A 241 20.03 -3.86 9.14
CA GLY A 241 19.29 -2.68 9.56
C GLY A 241 18.05 -3.04 10.35
N ILE A 242 17.17 -2.09 10.53
CA ILE A 242 15.84 -2.25 11.15
C ILE A 242 14.78 -1.59 10.28
N ILE A 243 13.54 -2.03 10.43
CA ILE A 243 12.36 -1.35 9.91
C ILE A 243 11.54 -0.94 11.12
N THR A 244 11.20 0.32 11.22
CA THR A 244 10.43 0.86 12.34
C THR A 244 8.93 0.73 12.08
N HIS A 245 8.09 0.94 13.08
CA HIS A 245 6.65 0.77 12.96
C HIS A 245 5.98 1.88 12.14
N ASP A 246 6.55 3.07 12.09
CA ASP A 246 6.11 4.21 11.29
C ASP A 246 6.28 3.91 9.79
N ASP A 247 7.47 3.42 9.36
CA ASP A 247 7.69 2.97 7.98
C ASP A 247 6.70 1.86 7.60
N VAL A 248 6.44 0.93 8.52
CA VAL A 248 5.43 -0.11 8.31
C VAL A 248 4.02 0.46 8.13
N ILE A 249 3.65 1.54 8.83
CA ILE A 249 2.37 2.21 8.64
C ILE A 249 2.28 2.82 7.25
N ASP A 250 3.35 3.45 6.77
CA ASP A 250 3.38 4.05 5.44
C ASP A 250 3.26 2.99 4.35
N VAL A 251 3.97 1.86 4.47
CA VAL A 251 3.79 0.70 3.58
C VAL A 251 2.35 0.19 3.60
N VAL A 252 1.68 0.10 4.76
CA VAL A 252 0.27 -0.34 4.85
C VAL A 252 -0.66 0.62 4.10
N ILE A 253 -0.44 1.93 4.21
CA ILE A 253 -1.24 2.94 3.53
C ILE A 253 -1.03 2.86 2.01
N GLU A 254 0.21 2.74 1.56
CA GLU A 254 0.56 2.60 0.15
C GLU A 254 -0.05 1.33 -0.47
N GLU A 255 0.17 0.17 0.16
CA GLU A 255 -0.38 -1.10 -0.29
C GLU A 255 -1.92 -1.10 -0.35
N ALA A 256 -2.58 -0.49 0.66
CA ALA A 256 -4.03 -0.36 0.64
C ALA A 256 -4.53 0.52 -0.51
N ALA A 257 -3.80 1.60 -0.83
CA ALA A 257 -4.12 2.47 -1.97
C ALA A 257 -3.91 1.74 -3.31
N GLU A 258 -2.82 1.00 -3.45
CA GLU A 258 -2.55 0.16 -4.62
C GLU A 258 -3.61 -0.91 -4.84
N ASP A 259 -3.98 -1.64 -3.79
CA ASP A 259 -5.02 -2.68 -3.85
C ASP A 259 -6.36 -2.12 -4.33
N VAL A 260 -6.75 -0.92 -3.86
CA VAL A 260 -7.97 -0.24 -4.33
C VAL A 260 -7.89 0.09 -5.83
N GLN A 261 -6.73 0.58 -6.31
CA GLN A 261 -6.53 0.91 -7.71
C GLN A 261 -6.58 -0.35 -8.59
N ARG A 262 -5.95 -1.45 -8.17
CA ARG A 262 -5.95 -2.73 -8.87
C ARG A 262 -7.35 -3.36 -8.92
N ILE A 263 -8.08 -3.34 -7.81
CA ILE A 263 -9.49 -3.80 -7.76
C ILE A 263 -10.36 -3.00 -8.73
N ALA A 264 -10.08 -1.71 -8.91
CA ALA A 264 -10.76 -0.86 -9.88
C ALA A 264 -10.31 -1.11 -11.34
N GLY A 265 -9.29 -1.91 -11.59
CA GLY A 265 -8.72 -2.18 -12.92
C GLY A 265 -7.83 -1.04 -13.41
N VAL A 266 -7.05 -0.47 -12.52
CA VAL A 266 -6.06 0.58 -12.84
C VAL A 266 -4.70 0.15 -12.31
N ASP A 267 -3.65 0.30 -13.12
CA ASP A 267 -2.29 0.11 -12.64
C ASP A 267 -1.96 1.15 -11.57
N PRO A 268 -1.30 0.76 -10.47
CA PRO A 268 -0.98 1.66 -9.37
C PRO A 268 -0.25 2.93 -9.82
N LEU A 269 -0.63 4.05 -9.21
CA LEU A 269 0.02 5.33 -9.41
C LEU A 269 1.12 5.48 -8.37
N ARG A 270 2.33 5.81 -8.79
CA ARG A 270 3.44 6.17 -7.88
C ARG A 270 3.27 7.58 -7.35
N ASP A 271 2.82 8.49 -8.21
CA ASP A 271 2.64 9.90 -7.90
C ASP A 271 1.21 10.20 -7.47
N SER A 272 1.01 11.34 -6.84
CA SER A 272 -0.30 11.91 -6.54
C SER A 272 -1.15 12.03 -7.82
N TYR A 273 -2.45 11.69 -7.72
CA TYR A 273 -3.40 11.77 -8.84
C TYR A 273 -3.39 13.13 -9.56
N THR A 274 -3.25 14.21 -8.81
CA THR A 274 -3.31 15.59 -9.33
C THR A 274 -2.07 15.97 -10.14
N ARG A 275 -0.94 15.33 -9.90
CA ARG A 275 0.35 15.63 -10.54
C ARG A 275 0.72 14.63 -11.62
N THR A 276 0.17 13.42 -11.58
CA THR A 276 0.40 12.42 -12.62
C THR A 276 0.00 12.97 -13.99
N ALA A 277 0.93 12.94 -14.94
CA ALA A 277 0.69 13.41 -16.29
C ALA A 277 -0.52 12.72 -16.94
N ILE A 278 -1.37 13.47 -17.62
CA ILE A 278 -2.60 12.96 -18.24
C ILE A 278 -2.29 11.77 -19.17
N LEU A 279 -1.16 11.80 -19.88
CA LEU A 279 -0.77 10.72 -20.78
C LEU A 279 -0.43 9.43 -20.02
N THR A 280 0.24 9.54 -18.87
CA THR A 280 0.54 8.42 -17.96
C THR A 280 -0.75 7.82 -17.40
N LEU A 281 -1.66 8.65 -16.89
CA LEU A 281 -3.00 8.22 -16.46
C LEU A 281 -3.76 7.50 -17.57
N THR A 282 -3.72 8.07 -18.79
CA THR A 282 -4.39 7.46 -19.94
C THR A 282 -3.79 6.10 -20.29
N ARG A 283 -2.46 5.94 -20.22
CA ARG A 283 -1.79 4.67 -20.49
C ARG A 283 -2.11 3.62 -19.43
N LYS A 284 -2.00 3.97 -18.12
CA LYS A 284 -2.27 3.06 -17.00
C LYS A 284 -3.72 2.55 -16.98
N ARG A 285 -4.67 3.39 -17.35
CA ARG A 285 -6.09 3.01 -17.49
C ARG A 285 -6.41 2.37 -18.84
N GLY A 286 -5.80 2.87 -19.91
CA GLY A 286 -6.13 2.52 -21.29
C GLY A 286 -5.83 1.08 -21.65
N LEU A 287 -4.73 0.52 -21.17
CA LEU A 287 -4.39 -0.89 -21.40
C LEU A 287 -5.50 -1.80 -20.87
N TRP A 288 -5.91 -1.59 -19.64
CA TRP A 288 -6.93 -2.40 -18.98
C TRP A 288 -8.31 -2.21 -19.62
N LEU A 289 -8.70 -0.97 -19.91
CA LEU A 289 -9.93 -0.67 -20.63
C LEU A 289 -9.96 -1.31 -22.02
N GLY A 290 -8.81 -1.40 -22.69
CA GLY A 290 -8.68 -2.11 -23.98
C GLY A 290 -8.98 -3.62 -23.84
N ILE A 291 -8.43 -4.27 -22.83
CA ILE A 291 -8.71 -5.69 -22.53
C ILE A 291 -10.21 -5.89 -22.26
N LEU A 292 -10.80 -5.03 -21.42
CA LEU A 292 -12.23 -5.09 -21.09
C LEU A 292 -13.12 -4.81 -22.30
N PHE A 293 -12.71 -3.94 -23.22
CA PHE A 293 -13.41 -3.69 -24.47
C PHE A 293 -13.49 -4.96 -25.34
N PHE A 294 -12.38 -5.69 -25.46
CA PHE A 294 -12.40 -6.97 -26.18
C PHE A 294 -13.21 -8.04 -25.47
N ALA A 295 -13.19 -8.06 -24.13
CA ALA A 295 -14.09 -8.93 -23.36
C ALA A 295 -15.57 -8.59 -23.61
N GLY A 296 -15.92 -7.29 -23.66
CA GLY A 296 -17.26 -6.82 -24.01
C GLY A 296 -17.68 -7.23 -25.44
N LEU A 297 -16.73 -7.36 -26.38
CA LEU A 297 -17.02 -7.87 -27.73
C LEU A 297 -17.48 -9.34 -27.68
N LEU A 298 -16.97 -10.15 -26.76
CA LEU A 298 -17.44 -11.54 -26.57
C LEU A 298 -18.90 -11.57 -26.12
N THR A 299 -19.32 -10.62 -25.29
CA THR A 299 -20.73 -10.44 -24.90
C THR A 299 -21.60 -10.12 -26.10
N ALA A 300 -21.13 -9.23 -26.99
CA ALA A 300 -21.83 -8.91 -28.25
C ALA A 300 -21.94 -10.13 -29.19
N LEU A 301 -20.87 -10.94 -29.27
CA LEU A 301 -20.90 -12.19 -30.03
C LEU A 301 -21.86 -13.22 -29.45
N ALA A 302 -21.96 -13.34 -28.11
CA ALA A 302 -22.95 -14.19 -27.47
C ALA A 302 -24.36 -13.72 -27.79
N LEU A 303 -24.65 -12.41 -27.69
CA LEU A 303 -25.95 -11.85 -28.11
C LEU A 303 -26.28 -12.14 -29.56
N ARG A 304 -25.31 -12.00 -30.48
CA ARG A 304 -25.48 -12.31 -31.88
C ARG A 304 -25.80 -13.81 -32.12
N HIS A 305 -25.14 -14.69 -31.37
CA HIS A 305 -25.38 -16.13 -31.44
C HIS A 305 -26.83 -16.50 -31.08
N TYR A 306 -27.35 -15.83 -30.06
CA TYR A 306 -28.73 -16.06 -29.56
C TYR A 306 -29.77 -15.12 -30.16
N GLN A 307 -29.43 -14.38 -31.24
CA GLN A 307 -30.34 -13.43 -31.88
C GLN A 307 -31.65 -14.07 -32.32
N PRO A 308 -31.69 -15.28 -32.95
CA PRO A 308 -32.95 -15.89 -33.38
C PRO A 308 -33.95 -16.11 -32.23
N GLU A 309 -33.47 -16.51 -31.05
CA GLU A 309 -34.29 -16.72 -29.86
C GLU A 309 -34.78 -15.38 -29.31
N LEU A 310 -33.92 -14.37 -29.27
CA LEU A 310 -34.26 -13.04 -28.80
C LEU A 310 -35.27 -12.35 -29.73
N ASP A 311 -35.19 -12.57 -31.05
CA ASP A 311 -36.16 -12.07 -32.03
C ASP A 311 -37.51 -12.77 -31.87
N HIS A 312 -37.51 -14.08 -31.56
CA HIS A 312 -38.73 -14.85 -31.31
C HIS A 312 -39.45 -14.41 -30.03
N PHE A 313 -38.69 -14.07 -28.96
CA PHE A 313 -39.20 -13.59 -27.69
C PHE A 313 -38.75 -12.13 -27.42
N GLY A 314 -39.11 -11.19 -28.27
CA GLY A 314 -38.61 -9.81 -28.27
C GLY A 314 -38.69 -9.07 -26.90
N TRP A 315 -39.64 -9.45 -26.03
CA TRP A 315 -39.76 -8.89 -24.67
C TRP A 315 -38.58 -9.24 -23.74
N LEU A 316 -37.87 -10.35 -24.00
CA LEU A 316 -36.70 -10.75 -23.23
C LEU A 316 -35.56 -9.71 -23.29
N VAL A 317 -35.47 -9.01 -24.43
CA VAL A 317 -34.41 -8.00 -24.64
C VAL A 317 -34.45 -6.90 -23.59
N TRP A 318 -35.65 -6.55 -23.09
CA TRP A 318 -35.82 -5.50 -22.09
C TRP A 318 -35.21 -5.86 -20.72
N PHE A 319 -35.05 -7.15 -20.43
CA PHE A 319 -34.51 -7.66 -19.17
C PHE A 319 -33.01 -7.99 -19.22
N ILE A 320 -32.37 -7.95 -20.40
CA ILE A 320 -30.94 -8.21 -20.55
C ILE A 320 -30.09 -7.35 -19.59
N PRO A 321 -30.27 -6.01 -19.52
CA PRO A 321 -29.50 -5.19 -18.61
C PRO A 321 -29.70 -5.57 -17.13
N LEU A 322 -30.92 -5.93 -16.73
CA LEU A 322 -31.24 -6.34 -15.38
C LEU A 322 -30.57 -7.66 -15.00
N VAL A 323 -30.61 -8.64 -15.89
CA VAL A 323 -30.01 -9.98 -15.69
C VAL A 323 -28.48 -9.88 -15.62
N ILE A 324 -27.87 -9.24 -16.60
CA ILE A 324 -26.42 -9.05 -16.68
C ILE A 324 -25.93 -8.27 -15.44
N GLY A 325 -26.55 -7.13 -15.16
CA GLY A 325 -26.18 -6.29 -14.02
C GLY A 325 -26.30 -7.00 -12.68
N SER A 326 -27.31 -7.86 -12.50
CA SER A 326 -27.47 -8.64 -11.26
C SER A 326 -26.31 -9.60 -11.04
N GLY A 327 -25.86 -10.32 -12.08
CA GLY A 327 -24.74 -11.25 -12.02
C GLY A 327 -23.40 -10.56 -11.85
N GLY A 328 -23.15 -9.52 -12.64
CA GLY A 328 -21.92 -8.74 -12.61
C GLY A 328 -21.70 -8.05 -11.26
N ASN A 329 -22.73 -7.38 -10.73
CA ASN A 329 -22.65 -6.71 -9.43
C ASN A 329 -22.44 -7.72 -8.29
N SER A 330 -23.14 -8.86 -8.30
CA SER A 330 -22.98 -9.89 -7.28
C SER A 330 -21.59 -10.51 -7.32
N GLY A 331 -21.06 -10.79 -8.51
CA GLY A 331 -19.72 -11.31 -8.68
C GLY A 331 -18.63 -10.33 -8.23
N SER A 332 -18.77 -9.05 -8.58
CA SER A 332 -17.85 -7.98 -8.14
C SER A 332 -17.85 -7.80 -6.63
N GLN A 333 -19.02 -7.87 -5.97
CA GLN A 333 -19.11 -7.80 -4.52
C GLN A 333 -18.40 -8.98 -3.85
N SER A 334 -18.65 -10.22 -4.31
CA SER A 334 -17.97 -11.41 -3.78
C SER A 334 -16.46 -11.34 -4.00
N SER A 335 -16.01 -10.90 -5.18
CA SER A 335 -14.59 -10.74 -5.49
C SER A 335 -13.92 -9.75 -4.53
N THR A 336 -14.50 -8.57 -4.34
CA THR A 336 -13.97 -7.56 -3.42
C THR A 336 -13.86 -8.09 -2.00
N LEU A 337 -14.91 -8.78 -1.50
CA LEU A 337 -14.91 -9.34 -0.14
C LEU A 337 -13.83 -10.41 0.04
N ILE A 338 -13.65 -11.29 -0.95
CA ILE A 338 -12.63 -12.34 -0.88
C ILE A 338 -11.21 -11.76 -1.01
N ILE A 339 -10.98 -10.81 -1.90
CA ILE A 339 -9.68 -10.13 -2.02
C ILE A 339 -9.32 -9.47 -0.68
N ALA A 340 -10.24 -8.71 -0.08
CA ALA A 340 -10.01 -8.06 1.21
C ALA A 340 -9.75 -9.08 2.33
N ALA A 341 -10.50 -10.19 2.38
CA ALA A 341 -10.31 -11.24 3.38
C ALA A 341 -8.98 -12.01 3.19
N MET A 342 -8.50 -12.15 1.95
CA MET A 342 -7.18 -12.71 1.67
C MET A 342 -6.05 -11.76 2.07
N ALA A 343 -6.20 -10.46 1.83
CA ALA A 343 -5.22 -9.45 2.21
C ALA A 343 -5.04 -9.37 3.74
N THR A 344 -6.14 -9.51 4.51
CA THR A 344 -6.08 -9.54 5.98
C THR A 344 -5.68 -10.90 6.57
N GLY A 345 -5.57 -11.94 5.74
CA GLY A 345 -5.26 -13.30 6.18
C GLY A 345 -6.41 -14.05 6.85
N ASP A 346 -7.64 -13.48 6.82
CA ASP A 346 -8.88 -14.16 7.32
C ASP A 346 -9.25 -15.37 6.47
N VAL A 347 -8.89 -15.34 5.18
CA VAL A 347 -9.13 -16.39 4.19
C VAL A 347 -7.82 -16.89 3.63
N LYS A 348 -7.62 -18.21 3.65
CA LYS A 348 -6.47 -18.89 3.06
C LYS A 348 -6.89 -19.72 1.85
N LEU A 349 -5.93 -20.03 0.97
CA LEU A 349 -6.17 -20.86 -0.22
C LEU A 349 -6.73 -22.24 0.11
N GLU A 350 -6.43 -22.76 1.32
CA GLU A 350 -6.92 -24.04 1.80
C GLU A 350 -8.44 -24.03 2.09
N ASP A 351 -9.02 -22.86 2.35
CA ASP A 351 -10.42 -22.69 2.73
C ASP A 351 -11.38 -22.65 1.53
N TRP A 352 -10.89 -22.85 0.31
CA TRP A 352 -11.64 -22.65 -0.93
C TRP A 352 -13.00 -23.38 -0.95
N LEU A 353 -13.07 -24.61 -0.43
CA LEU A 353 -14.31 -25.39 -0.43
C LEU A 353 -15.34 -24.80 0.53
N GLN A 354 -14.92 -24.35 1.70
CA GLN A 354 -15.78 -23.68 2.68
C GLN A 354 -16.34 -22.37 2.10
N ILE A 355 -15.50 -21.62 1.39
CA ILE A 355 -15.89 -20.36 0.73
C ILE A 355 -16.92 -20.62 -0.34
N VAL A 356 -16.71 -21.61 -1.21
CA VAL A 356 -17.67 -21.98 -2.27
C VAL A 356 -19.05 -22.32 -1.66
N TRP A 357 -19.11 -23.10 -0.59
CA TRP A 357 -20.37 -23.43 0.07
C TRP A 357 -21.04 -22.20 0.70
N ARG A 358 -20.25 -21.29 1.27
CA ARG A 358 -20.74 -20.04 1.84
C ARG A 358 -21.29 -19.11 0.76
N GLU A 359 -20.58 -18.99 -0.34
CA GLU A 359 -21.01 -18.17 -1.47
C GLU A 359 -22.22 -18.74 -2.21
N LEU A 360 -22.34 -20.07 -2.32
CA LEU A 360 -23.56 -20.73 -2.80
C LEU A 360 -24.76 -20.39 -1.92
N ALA A 361 -24.61 -20.46 -0.60
CA ALA A 361 -25.67 -20.13 0.33
C ALA A 361 -26.07 -18.65 0.25
N GLN A 362 -25.10 -17.75 0.21
CA GLN A 362 -25.33 -16.31 0.04
C GLN A 362 -25.97 -16.02 -1.32
N GLY A 363 -25.45 -16.62 -2.40
CA GLY A 363 -25.98 -16.45 -3.75
C GLY A 363 -27.44 -16.90 -3.86
N LEU A 364 -27.83 -17.99 -3.19
CA LEU A 364 -29.22 -18.43 -3.12
C LEU A 364 -30.12 -17.43 -2.37
N LEU A 365 -29.66 -16.88 -1.25
CA LEU A 365 -30.42 -15.89 -0.49
C LEU A 365 -30.56 -14.57 -1.27
N LEU A 366 -29.44 -14.02 -1.79
CA LEU A 366 -29.43 -12.78 -2.58
C LEU A 366 -30.18 -12.95 -3.89
N GLY A 367 -29.94 -14.08 -4.58
CA GLY A 367 -30.64 -14.42 -5.82
C GLY A 367 -32.15 -14.56 -5.63
N THR A 368 -32.58 -15.17 -4.53
CA THR A 368 -34.03 -15.24 -4.19
C THR A 368 -34.61 -13.86 -3.92
N PHE A 369 -33.90 -13.04 -3.15
CA PHE A 369 -34.30 -11.65 -2.89
C PHE A 369 -34.46 -10.84 -4.18
N LEU A 370 -33.44 -10.86 -5.06
CA LEU A 370 -33.47 -10.15 -6.33
C LEU A 370 -34.49 -10.74 -7.32
N ALA A 371 -34.68 -12.07 -7.31
CA ALA A 371 -35.70 -12.74 -8.11
C ALA A 371 -37.13 -12.31 -7.73
N LEU A 372 -37.38 -12.14 -6.44
CA LEU A 372 -38.68 -11.62 -5.95
C LEU A 372 -38.90 -10.16 -6.39
N LEU A 373 -37.86 -9.33 -6.35
CA LEU A 373 -37.94 -7.97 -6.88
C LEU A 373 -38.13 -7.94 -8.38
N GLY A 374 -37.47 -8.82 -9.12
CA GLY A 374 -37.57 -8.94 -10.59
C GLY A 374 -38.88 -9.52 -11.08
N LEU A 375 -39.62 -10.26 -10.21
CA LEU A 375 -40.88 -10.87 -10.56
C LEU A 375 -41.98 -9.84 -10.88
N ALA A 376 -42.04 -8.76 -10.12
CA ALA A 376 -43.08 -7.72 -10.33
C ALA A 376 -42.99 -7.08 -11.73
N PRO A 377 -41.83 -6.50 -12.19
CA PRO A 377 -41.74 -6.00 -13.56
C PRO A 377 -41.88 -7.11 -14.62
N ALA A 378 -41.47 -8.34 -14.32
CA ALA A 378 -41.66 -9.45 -15.23
C ALA A 378 -43.14 -9.78 -15.45
N LEU A 379 -43.95 -9.81 -14.40
CA LEU A 379 -45.40 -10.04 -14.51
C LEU A 379 -46.12 -8.92 -15.29
N PHE A 380 -45.57 -7.72 -15.27
CA PHE A 380 -46.18 -6.60 -15.95
C PHE A 380 -45.79 -6.50 -17.46
N LEU A 381 -44.58 -6.98 -17.82
CA LEU A 381 -44.04 -6.82 -19.17
C LEU A 381 -44.06 -8.11 -19.98
N ALA A 382 -44.14 -9.27 -19.35
CA ALA A 382 -44.19 -10.56 -20.07
C ALA A 382 -45.61 -10.84 -20.65
N PRO A 383 -45.69 -11.57 -21.76
CA PRO A 383 -46.97 -11.87 -22.39
C PRO A 383 -47.89 -12.77 -21.57
N THR A 384 -47.35 -13.61 -20.71
CA THR A 384 -48.11 -14.50 -19.82
C THR A 384 -47.42 -14.63 -18.45
N ALA A 385 -48.19 -14.99 -17.42
CA ALA A 385 -47.62 -15.22 -16.08
C ALA A 385 -46.60 -16.37 -16.04
N TRP A 386 -46.72 -17.36 -16.93
CA TRP A 386 -45.75 -18.44 -17.06
C TRP A 386 -44.43 -17.90 -17.68
N ALA A 387 -44.54 -17.11 -18.73
CA ALA A 387 -43.36 -16.48 -19.33
C ALA A 387 -42.63 -15.55 -18.36
N ALA A 388 -43.34 -14.85 -17.48
CA ALA A 388 -42.76 -14.02 -16.44
C ALA A 388 -41.80 -14.77 -15.50
N CYS A 389 -41.96 -16.09 -15.33
CA CYS A 389 -41.07 -16.91 -14.48
C CYS A 389 -39.64 -17.03 -15.02
N VAL A 390 -39.40 -16.73 -16.29
CA VAL A 390 -38.05 -16.74 -16.90
C VAL A 390 -37.10 -15.77 -16.18
N VAL A 391 -37.55 -14.55 -15.95
CA VAL A 391 -36.72 -13.49 -15.37
C VAL A 391 -36.27 -13.80 -13.95
N PRO A 392 -37.15 -14.07 -12.98
CA PRO A 392 -36.73 -14.37 -11.61
C PRO A 392 -35.90 -15.65 -11.51
N THR A 393 -36.24 -16.71 -12.30
CA THR A 393 -35.42 -17.92 -12.33
C THR A 393 -34.00 -17.65 -12.84
N THR A 394 -33.89 -16.86 -13.88
CA THR A 394 -32.58 -16.45 -14.41
C THR A 394 -31.79 -15.61 -13.42
N ILE A 395 -32.40 -14.58 -12.80
CA ILE A 395 -31.75 -13.76 -11.80
C ILE A 395 -31.19 -14.63 -10.68
N LEU A 396 -31.98 -15.57 -10.15
CA LEU A 396 -31.52 -16.49 -9.11
C LEU A 396 -30.25 -17.24 -9.53
N VAL A 397 -30.29 -17.87 -10.71
CA VAL A 397 -29.16 -18.67 -11.21
C VAL A 397 -27.94 -17.81 -11.49
N VAL A 398 -28.13 -16.66 -12.14
CA VAL A 398 -27.01 -15.75 -12.54
C VAL A 398 -26.36 -15.13 -11.30
N VAL A 399 -27.12 -14.80 -10.28
CA VAL A 399 -26.55 -14.28 -9.00
C VAL A 399 -25.74 -15.37 -8.31
N VAL A 400 -26.24 -16.61 -8.23
CA VAL A 400 -25.47 -17.73 -7.67
C VAL A 400 -24.18 -17.98 -8.45
N CYS A 401 -24.26 -17.99 -9.79
CA CYS A 401 -23.06 -18.10 -10.62
C CYS A 401 -22.10 -16.94 -10.38
N GLY A 402 -22.61 -15.70 -10.28
CA GLY A 402 -21.83 -14.51 -10.02
C GLY A 402 -21.07 -14.57 -8.70
N THR A 403 -21.73 -14.91 -7.59
CA THR A 403 -21.07 -15.02 -6.28
C THR A 403 -19.99 -16.09 -6.28
N VAL A 404 -20.25 -17.25 -6.87
CA VAL A 404 -19.28 -18.35 -6.93
C VAL A 404 -18.09 -18.02 -7.84
N THR A 405 -18.32 -17.45 -9.02
CA THR A 405 -17.22 -17.05 -9.92
C THR A 405 -16.40 -15.91 -9.30
N GLY A 406 -17.07 -14.92 -8.70
CA GLY A 406 -16.41 -13.80 -8.02
C GLY A 406 -15.51 -14.25 -6.87
N SER A 407 -15.88 -15.29 -6.14
CA SER A 407 -15.08 -15.81 -5.03
C SER A 407 -13.94 -16.74 -5.48
N ILE A 408 -14.18 -17.59 -6.47
CA ILE A 408 -13.17 -18.57 -6.92
C ILE A 408 -12.03 -17.91 -7.70
N LEU A 409 -12.31 -16.89 -8.52
CA LEU A 409 -11.33 -16.30 -9.39
C LEU A 409 -10.13 -15.70 -8.65
N PRO A 410 -10.29 -14.84 -7.63
CA PRO A 410 -9.15 -14.31 -6.88
C PRO A 410 -8.30 -15.42 -6.25
N MET A 411 -8.93 -16.45 -5.69
CA MET A 411 -8.24 -17.59 -5.10
C MET A 411 -7.47 -18.43 -6.14
N LEU A 412 -8.03 -18.60 -7.33
CA LEU A 412 -7.38 -19.31 -8.43
C LEU A 412 -6.12 -18.56 -8.90
N PHE A 413 -6.20 -17.22 -9.03
CA PHE A 413 -5.08 -16.40 -9.44
C PHE A 413 -3.98 -16.36 -8.38
N SER A 414 -4.33 -16.25 -7.12
CA SER A 414 -3.38 -16.37 -6.01
C SER A 414 -2.66 -17.73 -6.02
N ARG A 415 -3.38 -18.83 -6.32
CA ARG A 415 -2.78 -20.15 -6.45
C ARG A 415 -1.80 -20.26 -7.62
N LEU A 416 -1.99 -19.46 -8.66
CA LEU A 416 -1.09 -19.39 -9.82
C LEU A 416 0.12 -18.45 -9.57
N GLY A 417 0.24 -17.89 -8.36
CA GLY A 417 1.30 -16.94 -8.01
C GLY A 417 1.06 -15.54 -8.57
N LEU A 418 -0.18 -15.23 -8.98
CA LEU A 418 -0.58 -13.91 -9.43
C LEU A 418 -1.30 -13.17 -8.29
N GLU A 419 -1.16 -11.88 -8.26
CA GLU A 419 -1.80 -11.05 -7.23
C GLU A 419 -3.34 -11.09 -7.38
N PRO A 420 -4.10 -11.40 -6.30
CA PRO A 420 -5.56 -11.53 -6.37
C PRO A 420 -6.26 -10.25 -6.86
N ALA A 421 -5.73 -9.08 -6.52
CA ALA A 421 -6.29 -7.79 -6.89
C ALA A 421 -6.26 -7.50 -8.41
N ILE A 422 -5.43 -8.21 -9.18
CA ILE A 422 -5.43 -8.16 -10.66
C ILE A 422 -6.79 -8.61 -11.23
N MET A 423 -7.54 -9.46 -10.50
CA MET A 423 -8.92 -9.81 -10.83
C MET A 423 -9.86 -8.64 -10.51
N SER A 424 -9.68 -7.57 -11.24
CA SER A 424 -10.48 -6.35 -11.06
C SER A 424 -11.99 -6.61 -11.20
N ASN A 425 -12.77 -5.82 -10.47
CA ASN A 425 -14.23 -5.89 -10.53
C ASN A 425 -14.79 -5.79 -11.95
N PRO A 426 -14.29 -4.90 -12.86
CA PRO A 426 -14.75 -4.88 -14.23
C PRO A 426 -14.51 -6.18 -15.02
N PHE A 427 -13.42 -6.90 -14.72
CA PHE A 427 -13.14 -8.18 -15.38
C PHE A 427 -14.13 -9.26 -14.94
N VAL A 428 -14.37 -9.38 -13.63
CA VAL A 428 -15.36 -10.30 -13.06
C VAL A 428 -16.77 -10.00 -13.59
N ALA A 429 -17.13 -8.71 -13.67
CA ALA A 429 -18.40 -8.28 -14.26
C ALA A 429 -18.52 -8.70 -15.73
N GLY A 430 -17.51 -8.40 -16.55
CA GLY A 430 -17.52 -8.74 -17.99
C GLY A 430 -17.61 -10.25 -18.25
N MET A 431 -17.01 -11.09 -17.41
CA MET A 431 -17.12 -12.52 -17.51
C MET A 431 -18.54 -13.00 -17.11
N ASN A 432 -19.10 -12.43 -16.05
CA ASN A 432 -20.46 -12.73 -15.63
C ASN A 432 -21.51 -12.23 -16.63
N ASP A 433 -21.23 -11.19 -17.42
CA ASP A 433 -22.12 -10.72 -18.48
C ASP A 433 -22.31 -11.80 -19.55
N ILE A 434 -21.22 -12.42 -20.01
CA ILE A 434 -21.27 -13.51 -20.98
C ILE A 434 -22.06 -14.69 -20.41
N LEU A 435 -21.70 -15.10 -19.20
CA LEU A 435 -22.37 -16.20 -18.49
C LEU A 435 -23.86 -15.91 -18.31
N GLY A 436 -24.21 -14.68 -17.93
CA GLY A 436 -25.56 -14.21 -17.73
C GLY A 436 -26.42 -14.35 -18.98
N ILE A 437 -25.91 -13.97 -20.16
CA ILE A 437 -26.62 -14.11 -21.43
C ILE A 437 -26.85 -15.59 -21.76
N VAL A 438 -25.82 -16.42 -21.65
CA VAL A 438 -25.91 -17.86 -21.92
C VAL A 438 -26.97 -18.51 -21.02
N VAL A 439 -26.92 -18.24 -19.73
CA VAL A 439 -27.88 -18.75 -18.74
C VAL A 439 -29.29 -18.24 -19.04
N TYR A 440 -29.43 -16.95 -19.35
CA TYR A 440 -30.73 -16.32 -19.59
C TYR A 440 -31.46 -16.94 -20.77
N VAL A 441 -30.79 -17.03 -21.91
CA VAL A 441 -31.44 -17.58 -23.12
C VAL A 441 -31.73 -19.07 -22.96
N ASN A 442 -30.83 -19.84 -22.32
CA ASN A 442 -31.11 -21.28 -22.12
C ASN A 442 -32.27 -21.52 -21.12
N ILE A 443 -32.41 -20.71 -20.06
CA ILE A 443 -33.56 -20.77 -19.17
C ILE A 443 -34.84 -20.36 -19.92
N ALA A 444 -34.77 -19.32 -20.78
CA ALA A 444 -35.92 -18.94 -21.59
C ALA A 444 -36.36 -20.06 -22.52
N LYS A 445 -35.43 -20.75 -23.22
CA LYS A 445 -35.72 -21.94 -24.03
C LYS A 445 -36.35 -23.06 -23.24
N LEU A 446 -35.82 -23.32 -22.05
CA LEU A 446 -36.34 -24.39 -21.19
C LEU A 446 -37.78 -24.14 -20.71
N ILE A 447 -38.10 -22.90 -20.34
CA ILE A 447 -39.40 -22.53 -19.78
C ILE A 447 -40.44 -22.31 -20.88
N LEU A 448 -40.04 -21.68 -22.00
CA LEU A 448 -40.95 -21.27 -23.08
C LEU A 448 -41.11 -22.36 -24.14
N GLY A 449 -40.27 -23.39 -24.18
CA GLY A 449 -40.45 -24.57 -25.04
C GLY A 449 -40.05 -24.33 -26.49
N SER A 450 -38.96 -23.62 -26.78
CA SER A 450 -38.45 -23.42 -28.13
C SER A 450 -37.25 -24.31 -28.42
#